data_9d58b2a743f637425b0a66b1a4fb4e3c
#
_entry.id   9d58b2a743f637425b0a66b1a4fb4e3c
#
_cell.length_a   1.000
_cell.length_b   1.000
_cell.length_c   1.000
_cell.angle_alpha   90.00
_cell.angle_beta   90.00
_cell.angle_gamma   90.00
#
_symmetry.space_group_name_H-M   'P 1'
#
loop_
_entity.id
_entity.type
_entity.pdbx_description
1 polymer ?
#
loop_
_entity_poly.entity_id
_entity_poly.type
_entity_poly.pdbx_seq_one_letter_code
_entity_poly.pdbx_strand_id
1 'polypeptide(L)'
;RSIPRVNKIVGPGNIFVALAKKAVYGHVSIDSIAGPSEILVIADDSANPRFVAADLLSQAEHDELASAILVTTSMELAKKVSDEVDGFLNILSRSHIIARSLDNYGYILVTDTMEKAVETANNIAPEHLEIVTANPFEVMTKIQNAGAIFIGEYSSEPLGDYFAGPNHILPTNGTAKFFSPLGVDGFIK
;
A
#
# COMPACT_ATOMS: atom_id res chain seq x y z
N ARG A 1 -37.09 7.65 -3.68
CA ARG A 1 -35.81 7.67 -4.41
C ARG A 1 -35.41 9.13 -4.59
N SER A 2 -34.50 9.60 -3.72
CA SER A 2 -34.09 11.00 -3.63
C SER A 2 -32.83 11.31 -4.47
N ILE A 3 -32.12 10.29 -4.98
CA ILE A 3 -30.90 10.44 -5.77
C ILE A 3 -31.14 9.98 -7.21
N PRO A 4 -30.76 10.77 -8.22
CA PRO A 4 -30.84 10.38 -9.62
C PRO A 4 -30.01 9.13 -9.89
N ARG A 5 -30.45 8.32 -10.85
CA ARG A 5 -29.66 7.16 -11.30
C ARG A 5 -28.37 7.63 -11.97
N VAL A 6 -27.26 6.97 -11.63
CA VAL A 6 -25.94 7.19 -12.22
C VAL A 6 -25.45 5.95 -12.97
N ASN A 7 -24.48 6.09 -13.86
CA ASN A 7 -23.91 4.99 -14.61
C ASN A 7 -22.69 4.39 -13.92
N LYS A 8 -21.99 5.15 -13.07
CA LYS A 8 -20.82 4.71 -12.34
C LYS A 8 -20.77 5.34 -10.95
N ILE A 9 -20.33 4.56 -9.97
CA ILE A 9 -20.07 4.98 -8.58
C ILE A 9 -18.58 4.83 -8.33
N VAL A 10 -17.93 5.92 -7.91
CA VAL A 10 -16.50 5.95 -7.60
C VAL A 10 -16.26 6.58 -6.24
N GLY A 11 -15.13 6.26 -5.64
CA GLY A 11 -14.67 6.84 -4.38
C GLY A 11 -14.38 5.79 -3.31
N PRO A 12 -13.48 6.12 -2.37
CA PRO A 12 -13.18 5.29 -1.22
C PRO A 12 -14.33 5.28 -0.23
N GLY A 13 -14.24 4.43 0.79
CA GLY A 13 -15.21 4.39 1.87
C GLY A 13 -14.97 3.20 2.78
N ASN A 14 -15.73 3.14 3.86
CA ASN A 14 -15.65 2.05 4.81
C ASN A 14 -16.28 0.76 4.27
N ILE A 15 -16.25 -0.30 5.07
CA ILE A 15 -16.77 -1.63 4.70
C ILE A 15 -18.24 -1.58 4.22
N PHE A 16 -19.08 -0.70 4.76
CA PHE A 16 -20.48 -0.58 4.33
C PHE A 16 -20.58 0.00 2.91
N VAL A 17 -19.71 0.95 2.54
CA VAL A 17 -19.61 1.49 1.18
C VAL A 17 -19.14 0.40 0.21
N ALA A 18 -18.12 -0.37 0.59
CA ALA A 18 -17.62 -1.49 -0.22
C ALA A 18 -18.72 -2.54 -0.47
N LEU A 19 -19.46 -2.91 0.56
CA LEU A 19 -20.61 -3.83 0.45
C LEU A 19 -21.73 -3.27 -0.42
N ALA A 20 -22.06 -1.98 -0.28
CA ALA A 20 -23.07 -1.31 -1.09
C ALA A 20 -22.67 -1.28 -2.57
N LYS A 21 -21.40 -0.94 -2.88
CA LYS A 21 -20.87 -1.00 -4.25
C LYS A 21 -20.96 -2.41 -4.83
N LYS A 22 -20.57 -3.42 -4.06
CA LYS A 22 -20.67 -4.81 -4.47
C LYS A 22 -22.11 -5.22 -4.77
N ALA A 23 -23.08 -4.76 -3.97
CA ALA A 23 -24.49 -5.09 -4.15
C ALA A 23 -25.12 -4.50 -5.42
N VAL A 24 -24.61 -3.37 -5.92
CA VAL A 24 -25.15 -2.70 -7.10
C VAL A 24 -24.31 -2.94 -8.37
N TYR A 25 -23.16 -3.56 -8.24
CA TYR A 25 -22.29 -3.88 -9.37
C TYR A 25 -23.02 -4.76 -10.39
N GLY A 26 -22.90 -4.41 -11.67
CA GLY A 26 -23.64 -5.04 -12.76
C GLY A 26 -24.91 -4.28 -13.15
N HIS A 27 -25.56 -3.56 -12.20
CA HIS A 27 -26.60 -2.57 -12.51
C HIS A 27 -26.02 -1.17 -12.72
N VAL A 28 -24.94 -0.88 -12.06
CA VAL A 28 -24.10 0.33 -12.16
C VAL A 28 -22.65 -0.14 -12.24
N SER A 29 -21.80 0.57 -12.98
CA SER A 29 -20.35 0.36 -12.91
C SER A 29 -19.80 0.92 -11.59
N ILE A 30 -18.71 0.34 -11.09
CA ILE A 30 -17.95 0.85 -9.94
C ILE A 30 -16.48 1.02 -10.32
N ASP A 31 -15.71 1.72 -9.49
CA ASP A 31 -14.25 1.76 -9.58
C ASP A 31 -13.62 0.41 -9.18
N SER A 32 -13.72 0.08 -7.89
CA SER A 32 -13.23 -1.17 -7.30
C SER A 32 -14.00 -1.47 -6.01
N ILE A 33 -13.79 -2.66 -5.46
CA ILE A 33 -14.21 -3.02 -4.11
C ILE A 33 -12.98 -2.82 -3.22
N ALA A 34 -12.94 -1.67 -2.52
CA ALA A 34 -11.82 -1.34 -1.66
C ALA A 34 -11.76 -2.23 -0.42
N GLY A 35 -10.58 -2.71 -0.09
CA GLY A 35 -10.22 -3.32 1.18
C GLY A 35 -9.55 -2.33 2.14
N PRO A 36 -8.99 -2.80 3.26
CA PRO A 36 -8.11 -2.02 4.11
C PRO A 36 -6.89 -1.52 3.35
N SER A 37 -6.30 -0.42 3.79
CA SER A 37 -5.09 0.14 3.20
C SER A 37 -3.88 -0.77 3.39
N GLU A 38 -2.99 -0.77 2.42
CA GLU A 38 -1.84 -1.67 2.35
C GLU A 38 -0.59 -0.92 1.91
N ILE A 39 0.52 -1.14 2.61
CA ILE A 39 1.84 -0.72 2.14
C ILE A 39 2.80 -1.91 2.11
N LEU A 40 3.58 -2.00 1.06
CA LEU A 40 4.73 -2.88 0.96
C LEU A 40 5.96 -2.07 0.58
N VAL A 41 7.02 -2.18 1.37
CA VAL A 41 8.30 -1.54 1.09
C VAL A 41 9.30 -2.61 0.67
N ILE A 42 9.89 -2.48 -0.52
CA ILE A 42 11.09 -3.24 -0.92
C ILE A 42 12.31 -2.40 -0.58
N ALA A 43 13.19 -2.91 0.27
CA ALA A 43 14.38 -2.18 0.68
C ALA A 43 15.64 -3.07 0.70
N ASP A 44 16.78 -2.50 0.35
CA ASP A 44 18.10 -3.13 0.54
C ASP A 44 18.87 -2.43 1.69
N ASP A 45 20.12 -2.81 1.90
CA ASP A 45 20.99 -2.29 2.96
C ASP A 45 21.35 -0.81 2.82
N SER A 46 21.06 -0.16 1.69
CA SER A 46 21.25 1.27 1.48
C SER A 46 20.15 2.14 2.09
N ALA A 47 19.00 1.53 2.42
CA ALA A 47 17.83 2.24 2.92
C ALA A 47 18.05 2.80 4.34
N ASN A 48 17.47 3.96 4.62
CA ASN A 48 17.41 4.51 5.97
C ASN A 48 16.32 3.77 6.78
N PRO A 49 16.69 3.02 7.86
CA PRO A 49 15.72 2.23 8.60
C PRO A 49 14.61 3.07 9.25
N ARG A 50 14.92 4.30 9.66
CA ARG A 50 13.94 5.20 10.27
C ARG A 50 12.90 5.69 9.26
N PHE A 51 13.29 5.93 8.00
CA PHE A 51 12.36 6.32 6.95
C PHE A 51 11.46 5.15 6.60
N VAL A 52 12.03 3.96 6.38
CA VAL A 52 11.26 2.74 6.12
C VAL A 52 10.24 2.46 7.23
N ALA A 53 10.66 2.60 8.50
CA ALA A 53 9.74 2.43 9.64
C ALA A 53 8.61 3.46 9.61
N ALA A 54 8.92 4.75 9.32
CA ALA A 54 7.91 5.80 9.25
C ALA A 54 6.88 5.54 8.14
N ASP A 55 7.34 5.07 6.97
CA ASP A 55 6.47 4.76 5.84
C ASP A 55 5.56 3.56 6.13
N LEU A 56 6.08 2.50 6.74
CA LEU A 56 5.26 1.38 7.22
C LEU A 56 4.17 1.83 8.20
N LEU A 57 4.53 2.72 9.12
CA LEU A 57 3.61 3.19 10.16
C LEU A 57 2.59 4.21 9.63
N SER A 58 2.86 4.90 8.53
CA SER A 58 1.91 5.79 7.87
C SER A 58 0.63 5.06 7.47
N GLN A 59 0.75 3.81 7.02
CA GLN A 59 -0.41 2.97 6.72
C GLN A 59 -0.99 2.27 7.95
N ALA A 60 -0.14 1.74 8.83
CA ALA A 60 -0.59 1.04 10.02
C ALA A 60 -1.45 1.90 10.96
N GLU A 61 -1.27 3.23 10.93
CA GLU A 61 -2.07 4.16 11.74
C GLU A 61 -3.50 4.39 11.21
N HIS A 62 -3.79 4.05 9.95
CA HIS A 62 -5.10 4.32 9.36
C HIS A 62 -6.20 3.45 9.98
N ASP A 63 -5.97 2.15 10.12
CA ASP A 63 -6.97 1.19 10.60
C ASP A 63 -6.29 -0.04 11.22
N GLU A 64 -6.95 -0.69 12.17
CA GLU A 64 -6.47 -1.95 12.79
C GLU A 64 -6.37 -3.11 11.78
N LEU A 65 -7.00 -3.00 10.61
CA LEU A 65 -6.95 -3.97 9.52
C LEU A 65 -5.94 -3.59 8.42
N ALA A 66 -5.28 -2.44 8.52
CA ALA A 66 -4.25 -2.03 7.57
C ALA A 66 -3.06 -3.01 7.60
N SER A 67 -2.41 -3.21 6.46
CA SER A 67 -1.22 -4.05 6.40
C SER A 67 0.04 -3.24 6.10
N ALA A 68 1.14 -3.58 6.77
CA ALA A 68 2.44 -2.97 6.59
C ALA A 68 3.52 -4.05 6.45
N ILE A 69 4.11 -4.15 5.27
CA ILE A 69 5.02 -5.25 4.94
C ILE A 69 6.36 -4.69 4.47
N LEU A 70 7.44 -5.07 5.14
CA LEU A 70 8.80 -4.88 4.64
C LEU A 70 9.27 -6.16 3.95
N VAL A 71 9.77 -6.04 2.73
CA VAL A 71 10.50 -7.10 2.03
C VAL A 71 11.94 -6.62 1.80
N THR A 72 12.92 -7.31 2.36
CA THR A 72 14.31 -6.88 2.29
C THR A 72 15.26 -8.05 2.04
N THR A 73 16.41 -7.76 1.47
CA THR A 73 17.52 -8.72 1.35
C THR A 73 18.51 -8.63 2.52
N SER A 74 18.29 -7.67 3.45
CA SER A 74 19.21 -7.39 4.56
C SER A 74 18.58 -7.71 5.91
N MET A 75 19.08 -8.75 6.59
CA MET A 75 18.69 -9.06 7.97
C MET A 75 19.08 -7.94 8.94
N GLU A 76 20.15 -7.21 8.64
CA GLU A 76 20.56 -6.05 9.47
C GLU A 76 19.57 -4.92 9.36
N LEU A 77 19.13 -4.58 8.14
CA LEU A 77 18.09 -3.58 7.93
C LEU A 77 16.78 -4.00 8.61
N ALA A 78 16.38 -5.27 8.45
CA ALA A 78 15.16 -5.82 9.07
C ALA A 78 15.13 -5.57 10.59
N LYS A 79 16.24 -5.84 11.28
CA LYS A 79 16.37 -5.59 12.72
C LYS A 79 16.29 -4.10 13.06
N LYS A 80 17.04 -3.26 12.33
CA LYS A 80 17.04 -1.81 12.57
C LYS A 80 15.65 -1.19 12.34
N VAL A 81 14.92 -1.65 11.32
CA VAL A 81 13.54 -1.18 11.08
C VAL A 81 12.63 -1.61 12.20
N SER A 82 12.74 -2.85 12.71
CA SER A 82 11.97 -3.30 13.86
C SER A 82 12.24 -2.44 15.10
N ASP A 83 13.51 -2.11 15.38
CA ASP A 83 13.88 -1.26 16.52
C ASP A 83 13.32 0.18 16.36
N GLU A 84 13.32 0.74 15.15
CA GLU A 84 12.73 2.06 14.86
C GLU A 84 11.21 2.04 15.01
N VAL A 85 10.52 0.98 14.58
CA VAL A 85 9.08 0.79 14.79
C VAL A 85 8.73 0.82 16.27
N ASP A 86 9.47 0.08 17.11
CA ASP A 86 9.30 0.10 18.55
C ASP A 86 9.54 1.50 19.15
N GLY A 87 10.54 2.21 18.63
CA GLY A 87 10.82 3.60 19.00
C GLY A 87 9.65 4.54 18.68
N PHE A 88 9.07 4.44 17.49
CA PHE A 88 7.92 5.23 17.08
C PHE A 88 6.65 4.93 17.87
N LEU A 89 6.39 3.67 18.23
CA LEU A 89 5.24 3.27 19.04
C LEU A 89 5.20 3.98 20.40
N ASN A 90 6.35 4.39 20.93
CA ASN A 90 6.44 5.12 22.21
C ASN A 90 6.07 6.61 22.09
N ILE A 91 6.04 7.18 20.89
CA ILE A 91 5.84 8.63 20.69
C ILE A 91 4.61 8.97 19.85
N LEU A 92 4.08 8.03 19.05
CA LEU A 92 2.94 8.25 18.19
C LEU A 92 1.62 8.22 18.97
N SER A 93 0.74 9.16 18.69
CA SER A 93 -0.55 9.29 19.39
C SER A 93 -1.53 8.15 19.12
N ARG A 94 -1.44 7.50 17.94
CA ARG A 94 -2.31 6.38 17.54
C ARG A 94 -1.65 5.01 17.75
N SER A 95 -0.67 4.92 18.63
CA SER A 95 0.13 3.69 18.85
C SER A 95 -0.72 2.44 19.12
N HIS A 96 -1.90 2.57 19.74
CA HIS A 96 -2.80 1.43 19.97
C HIS A 96 -3.42 0.86 18.68
N ILE A 97 -3.73 1.69 17.67
CA ILE A 97 -4.21 1.25 16.36
C ILE A 97 -3.05 0.60 15.60
N ILE A 98 -1.90 1.28 15.58
CA ILE A 98 -0.68 0.80 14.92
C ILE A 98 -0.28 -0.58 15.48
N ALA A 99 -0.22 -0.73 16.80
CA ALA A 99 0.14 -2.00 17.42
C ALA A 99 -0.78 -3.14 16.96
N ARG A 100 -2.10 -2.93 16.95
CA ARG A 100 -3.06 -3.94 16.48
C ARG A 100 -2.92 -4.26 15.00
N SER A 101 -2.69 -3.24 14.16
CA SER A 101 -2.42 -3.43 12.75
C SER A 101 -1.17 -4.28 12.54
N LEU A 102 -0.07 -3.94 13.21
CA LEU A 102 1.19 -4.67 13.10
C LEU A 102 1.12 -6.09 13.69
N ASP A 103 0.43 -6.29 14.81
CA ASP A 103 0.25 -7.62 15.43
C ASP A 103 -0.48 -8.60 14.50
N ASN A 104 -1.42 -8.11 13.71
CA ASN A 104 -2.24 -8.94 12.84
C ASN A 104 -1.74 -8.98 11.39
N TYR A 105 -1.23 -7.86 10.86
CA TYR A 105 -0.95 -7.66 9.45
C TYR A 105 0.42 -7.00 9.17
N GLY A 106 1.29 -6.86 10.18
CA GLY A 106 2.66 -6.39 10.04
C GLY A 106 3.61 -7.55 9.77
N TYR A 107 4.46 -7.43 8.74
CA TYR A 107 5.45 -8.46 8.41
C TYR A 107 6.77 -7.87 7.99
N ILE A 108 7.86 -8.51 8.42
CA ILE A 108 9.20 -8.30 7.87
C ILE A 108 9.65 -9.60 7.22
N LEU A 109 9.77 -9.59 5.91
CA LEU A 109 10.15 -10.75 5.10
C LEU A 109 11.58 -10.54 4.59
N VAL A 110 12.49 -11.44 4.99
CA VAL A 110 13.87 -11.42 4.52
C VAL A 110 14.04 -12.47 3.43
N THR A 111 14.49 -12.02 2.26
CA THR A 111 14.70 -12.87 1.08
C THR A 111 16.19 -13.00 0.75
N ASP A 112 16.58 -14.08 0.09
CA ASP A 112 17.98 -14.32 -0.27
C ASP A 112 18.45 -13.40 -1.42
N THR A 113 17.52 -12.97 -2.29
CA THR A 113 17.83 -12.14 -3.47
C THR A 113 16.75 -11.09 -3.73
N MET A 114 17.12 -10.05 -4.47
CA MET A 114 16.17 -9.00 -4.91
C MET A 114 15.10 -9.56 -5.86
N GLU A 115 15.42 -10.56 -6.67
CA GLU A 115 14.46 -11.23 -7.55
C GLU A 115 13.34 -11.87 -6.74
N LYS A 116 13.67 -12.54 -5.63
CA LYS A 116 12.66 -13.10 -4.71
C LYS A 116 11.85 -12.01 -3.99
N ALA A 117 12.47 -10.88 -3.67
CA ALA A 117 11.76 -9.74 -3.11
C ALA A 117 10.72 -9.18 -4.10
N VAL A 118 11.12 -9.02 -5.35
CA VAL A 118 10.22 -8.60 -6.45
C VAL A 118 9.11 -9.62 -6.69
N GLU A 119 9.43 -10.92 -6.74
CA GLU A 119 8.43 -11.98 -6.87
C GLU A 119 7.41 -11.93 -5.73
N THR A 120 7.89 -11.75 -4.50
CA THR A 120 7.03 -11.62 -3.32
C THR A 120 6.10 -10.42 -3.44
N ALA A 121 6.60 -9.26 -3.83
CA ALA A 121 5.79 -8.06 -4.03
C ALA A 121 4.75 -8.26 -5.14
N ASN A 122 5.12 -8.84 -6.28
CA ASN A 122 4.20 -9.16 -7.37
C ASN A 122 3.11 -10.16 -6.95
N ASN A 123 3.44 -11.12 -6.08
CA ASN A 123 2.49 -12.09 -5.55
C ASN A 123 1.51 -11.47 -4.55
N ILE A 124 1.96 -10.55 -3.72
CA ILE A 124 1.13 -9.78 -2.79
C ILE A 124 0.26 -8.79 -3.58
N ALA A 125 0.85 -8.10 -4.56
CA ALA A 125 0.19 -7.07 -5.38
C ALA A 125 -0.41 -5.95 -4.51
N PRO A 126 0.43 -5.23 -3.75
CA PRO A 126 -0.02 -4.26 -2.75
C PRO A 126 -0.69 -3.04 -3.37
N GLU A 127 -1.49 -2.34 -2.57
CA GLU A 127 -2.03 -1.03 -2.92
C GLU A 127 -0.91 -0.01 -3.13
N HIS A 128 -0.05 0.18 -2.13
CA HIS A 128 1.12 1.06 -2.19
C HIS A 128 2.39 0.21 -2.17
N LEU A 129 3.24 0.40 -3.17
CA LEU A 129 4.56 -0.22 -3.23
C LEU A 129 5.64 0.86 -3.19
N GLU A 130 6.47 0.85 -2.17
CA GLU A 130 7.67 1.69 -2.11
C GLU A 130 8.92 0.87 -2.47
N ILE A 131 9.82 1.48 -3.24
CA ILE A 131 11.09 0.87 -3.65
C ILE A 131 12.23 1.74 -3.14
N VAL A 132 12.83 1.33 -2.03
CA VAL A 132 13.88 2.05 -1.31
C VAL A 132 15.17 1.24 -1.39
N THR A 133 15.77 1.23 -2.57
CA THR A 133 16.99 0.46 -2.88
C THR A 133 18.03 1.35 -3.54
N ALA A 134 19.30 0.90 -3.60
CA ALA A 134 20.36 1.61 -4.28
C ALA A 134 20.06 1.88 -5.78
N ASN A 135 19.28 0.99 -6.43
CA ASN A 135 18.90 1.11 -7.84
C ASN A 135 17.38 0.94 -8.02
N PRO A 136 16.56 1.87 -7.51
CA PRO A 136 15.12 1.66 -7.44
C PRO A 136 14.44 1.61 -8.82
N PHE A 137 14.95 2.32 -9.82
CA PHE A 137 14.42 2.27 -11.19
C PHE A 137 14.64 0.90 -11.85
N GLU A 138 15.75 0.21 -11.56
CA GLU A 138 15.96 -1.15 -12.05
C GLU A 138 14.94 -2.13 -11.44
N VAL A 139 14.71 -2.02 -10.14
CA VAL A 139 13.71 -2.84 -9.43
C VAL A 139 12.31 -2.58 -9.97
N MET A 140 11.95 -1.31 -10.17
CA MET A 140 10.64 -0.90 -10.70
C MET A 140 10.32 -1.60 -12.03
N THR A 141 11.28 -1.77 -12.93
CA THR A 141 11.03 -2.41 -14.24
C THR A 141 10.59 -3.87 -14.15
N LYS A 142 10.80 -4.51 -12.99
CA LYS A 142 10.45 -5.92 -12.72
C LYS A 142 9.11 -6.05 -11.99
N ILE A 143 8.51 -4.93 -11.55
CA ILE A 143 7.20 -4.92 -10.88
C ILE A 143 6.09 -5.02 -11.92
N GLN A 144 5.16 -5.91 -11.68
CA GLN A 144 4.01 -6.18 -12.54
C GLN A 144 2.68 -5.81 -11.88
N ASN A 145 2.62 -5.94 -10.55
CA ASN A 145 1.38 -5.86 -9.81
C ASN A 145 1.56 -4.94 -8.59
N ALA A 146 1.13 -3.69 -8.72
CA ALA A 146 1.02 -2.73 -7.63
C ALA A 146 -0.03 -1.67 -7.98
N GLY A 147 -0.71 -1.13 -6.98
CA GLY A 147 -1.66 -0.03 -7.18
C GLY A 147 -0.95 1.27 -7.53
N ALA A 148 0.00 1.69 -6.70
CA ALA A 148 0.91 2.80 -6.96
C ALA A 148 2.34 2.39 -6.61
N ILE A 149 3.33 2.98 -7.32
CA ILE A 149 4.76 2.72 -7.08
C ILE A 149 5.45 4.03 -6.73
N PHE A 150 6.08 4.05 -5.55
CA PHE A 150 6.86 5.17 -5.02
C PHE A 150 8.35 4.83 -5.12
N ILE A 151 9.16 5.69 -5.70
CA ILE A 151 10.52 5.36 -6.11
C ILE A 151 11.53 6.21 -5.37
N GLY A 152 12.36 5.57 -4.54
CA GLY A 152 13.42 6.19 -3.77
C GLY A 152 12.98 6.68 -2.40
N GLU A 153 13.95 6.91 -1.53
CA GLU A 153 13.76 7.18 -0.09
C GLU A 153 13.01 8.48 0.27
N TYR A 154 12.83 9.38 -0.70
CA TYR A 154 12.12 10.66 -0.50
C TYR A 154 10.75 10.68 -1.17
N SER A 155 10.27 9.54 -1.64
CA SER A 155 9.01 9.40 -2.37
C SER A 155 8.03 8.59 -1.54
N SER A 156 7.67 9.10 -0.37
CA SER A 156 6.78 8.42 0.57
C SER A 156 5.32 8.42 0.11
N GLU A 157 4.55 7.45 0.57
CA GLU A 157 3.12 7.35 0.29
C GLU A 157 2.34 8.60 0.69
N PRO A 158 2.53 9.21 1.89
CA PRO A 158 1.80 10.43 2.24
C PRO A 158 2.07 11.62 1.30
N LEU A 159 3.28 11.70 0.71
CA LEU A 159 3.56 12.70 -0.32
C LEU A 159 2.68 12.47 -1.56
N GLY A 160 2.51 11.23 -1.97
CA GLY A 160 1.67 10.84 -3.10
C GLY A 160 0.21 11.20 -2.86
N ASP A 161 -0.34 10.79 -1.76
CA ASP A 161 -1.75 10.94 -1.44
C ASP A 161 -2.19 12.38 -1.19
N TYR A 162 -1.34 13.18 -0.54
CA TYR A 162 -1.75 14.51 -0.10
C TYR A 162 -1.20 15.67 -0.94
N PHE A 163 -0.15 15.48 -1.73
CA PHE A 163 0.52 16.62 -2.39
C PHE A 163 0.93 16.39 -3.85
N ALA A 164 1.41 15.21 -4.23
CA ALA A 164 1.98 14.98 -5.57
C ALA A 164 0.93 14.97 -6.70
N GLY A 165 -0.36 14.81 -6.37
CA GLY A 165 -1.48 14.95 -7.30
C GLY A 165 -1.95 13.70 -8.05
N PRO A 166 -1.30 12.51 -7.98
CA PRO A 166 -1.89 11.31 -8.56
C PRO A 166 -3.19 10.91 -7.83
N ASN A 167 -4.02 10.12 -8.52
CA ASN A 167 -5.24 9.59 -7.95
C ASN A 167 -4.91 8.45 -6.96
N HIS A 168 -5.47 8.52 -5.76
CA HIS A 168 -5.28 7.50 -4.71
C HIS A 168 -6.45 6.51 -4.59
N ILE A 169 -7.31 6.38 -5.59
CA ILE A 169 -8.29 5.28 -5.67
C ILE A 169 -7.59 4.12 -6.35
N LEU A 170 -7.00 3.29 -5.53
CA LEU A 170 -6.08 2.22 -5.92
C LEU A 170 -6.71 0.84 -5.73
N PRO A 171 -6.28 -0.18 -6.48
CA PRO A 171 -6.66 -1.55 -6.21
C PRO A 171 -6.02 -2.05 -4.91
N THR A 172 -6.81 -2.71 -4.06
CA THR A 172 -6.43 -3.28 -2.77
C THR A 172 -6.64 -4.80 -2.75
N ASN A 173 -6.22 -5.50 -1.70
CA ASN A 173 -6.43 -6.94 -1.52
C ASN A 173 -5.92 -7.79 -2.69
N GLY A 174 -4.74 -7.44 -3.23
CA GLY A 174 -4.13 -8.17 -4.33
C GLY A 174 -4.84 -7.99 -5.68
N THR A 175 -5.81 -7.08 -5.77
CA THR A 175 -6.55 -6.85 -7.03
C THR A 175 -5.75 -6.06 -8.06
N ALA A 176 -4.59 -5.51 -7.69
CA ALA A 176 -3.63 -4.94 -8.63
C ALA A 176 -3.12 -5.94 -9.70
N LYS A 177 -3.40 -7.23 -9.53
CA LYS A 177 -3.17 -8.28 -10.55
C LYS A 177 -4.07 -8.13 -11.79
N PHE A 178 -5.19 -7.41 -11.69
CA PHE A 178 -6.17 -7.28 -12.77
C PHE A 178 -6.93 -5.95 -12.77
N PHE A 179 -6.74 -5.10 -11.77
CA PHE A 179 -7.23 -3.71 -11.76
C PHE A 179 -6.08 -2.72 -11.80
N SER A 180 -6.35 -1.56 -12.38
CA SER A 180 -5.50 -0.38 -12.36
C SER A 180 -6.09 0.70 -11.46
N PRO A 181 -5.30 1.71 -11.05
CA PRO A 181 -5.81 2.92 -10.41
C PRO A 181 -6.94 3.54 -11.22
N LEU A 182 -7.86 4.23 -10.56
CA LEU A 182 -8.92 4.95 -11.25
C LEU A 182 -8.31 6.05 -12.15
N GLY A 183 -8.56 5.94 -13.44
CA GLY A 183 -8.09 6.88 -14.45
C GLY A 183 -9.20 7.31 -15.38
N VAL A 184 -8.86 8.17 -16.36
CA VAL A 184 -9.79 8.65 -17.38
C VAL A 184 -10.38 7.48 -18.17
N ASP A 185 -9.61 6.43 -18.41
CA ASP A 185 -10.06 5.21 -19.11
C ASP A 185 -11.27 4.54 -18.43
N GLY A 186 -11.42 4.73 -17.12
CA GLY A 186 -12.59 4.25 -16.37
C GLY A 186 -13.91 4.96 -16.73
N PHE A 187 -13.88 6.06 -17.48
CA PHE A 187 -15.04 6.90 -17.80
C PHE A 187 -15.31 7.01 -19.31
N ILE A 188 -14.43 6.50 -20.14
CA ILE A 188 -14.60 6.50 -21.61
C ILE A 188 -15.02 5.11 -22.11
N LYS A 189 -15.63 5.11 -23.30
CA LYS A 189 -16.07 3.90 -24.01
C LYS A 189 -15.34 3.76 -25.31
#